data_e7eef9d31f7ee408f1bf660456fd1d8e
#
_entry.id   e7eef9d31f7ee408f1bf660456fd1d8e
#
_cell.length_a   1.000
_cell.length_b   1.000
_cell.length_c   1.000
_cell.angle_alpha   90.00
_cell.angle_beta   90.00
_cell.angle_gamma   90.00
#
_symmetry.space_group_name_H-M   'P 1'
#
loop_
_entity.id
_entity.type
_entity.pdbx_description
1 polymer ?
#
loop_
_entity_poly.entity_id
_entity_poly.type
_entity_poly.pdbx_seq_one_letter_code
_entity_poly.pdbx_strand_id
1 'polypeptide(L)'
;VPGTDIMGILNATPDSFATAHEQASVERGLRMIGDGATILDIGGESTRPGAAPVTPAEEQARVLPLISALAGRGVPISIDTRHASTMRAALAAGADIVNDVTGLQHDPEAAGVVARAGCRVVLMHMRGTPQTMSGLAHYGDVVAEVMRELAARVAAAERAGIARGNIIIDPGLGFAKTAAQSLVLLRRLDAFAALGLPLLVGASRKSFVGAFGQEADPARRGAGSLAAALFALARGAAILRVHDVAETAQAVRVWTALAESGKQAGQRALPLDPTQGKPLDSGR
;
A
#
# COMPACT_ATOMS: atom_id res chain seq x y z
N VAL A 1 -9.03 -6.07 13.64
CA VAL A 1 -9.06 -4.75 13.01
C VAL A 1 -10.10 -4.82 11.92
N PRO A 2 -11.34 -4.35 12.14
CA PRO A 2 -12.35 -4.30 11.10
C PRO A 2 -11.87 -3.32 10.03
N GLY A 3 -11.80 -3.76 8.77
CA GLY A 3 -11.62 -2.88 7.62
C GLY A 3 -10.19 -2.68 7.13
N THR A 4 -9.32 -3.69 7.17
CA THR A 4 -8.03 -3.63 6.43
C THR A 4 -8.27 -3.97 4.98
N ASP A 5 -7.91 -3.05 4.09
CA ASP A 5 -7.94 -3.28 2.65
C ASP A 5 -6.68 -4.03 2.17
N ILE A 6 -6.87 -4.97 1.25
CA ILE A 6 -5.80 -5.67 0.55
C ILE A 6 -5.79 -5.23 -0.90
N MET A 7 -4.77 -4.45 -1.26
CA MET A 7 -4.56 -3.92 -2.59
C MET A 7 -3.62 -4.86 -3.36
N GLY A 8 -4.18 -5.63 -4.29
CA GLY A 8 -3.43 -6.57 -5.12
C GLY A 8 -2.73 -5.87 -6.28
N ILE A 9 -1.42 -6.11 -6.45
CA ILE A 9 -0.60 -5.51 -7.51
C ILE A 9 -0.76 -6.29 -8.81
N LEU A 10 -1.31 -5.65 -9.83
CA LEU A 10 -1.47 -6.18 -11.18
C LEU A 10 -0.63 -5.39 -12.18
N ASN A 11 0.59 -5.86 -12.44
CA ASN A 11 1.47 -5.21 -13.43
C ASN A 11 1.07 -5.61 -14.85
N ALA A 12 0.79 -4.62 -15.70
CA ALA A 12 0.64 -4.79 -17.13
C ALA A 12 2.02 -4.82 -17.80
N THR A 13 2.50 -6.01 -18.16
CA THR A 13 3.84 -6.20 -18.76
C THR A 13 3.85 -5.83 -20.25
N PRO A 14 5.03 -5.54 -20.86
CA PRO A 14 5.15 -5.24 -22.29
C PRO A 14 4.55 -6.31 -23.23
N ASP A 15 4.57 -7.58 -22.80
CA ASP A 15 4.01 -8.71 -23.55
C ASP A 15 2.47 -8.75 -23.55
N SER A 16 1.82 -7.84 -22.80
CA SER A 16 0.35 -7.76 -22.67
C SER A 16 -0.38 -7.35 -23.97
N PHE A 17 0.34 -6.99 -25.04
CA PHE A 17 -0.25 -6.63 -26.34
C PHE A 17 -0.76 -7.81 -27.17
N ALA A 18 -0.35 -9.04 -26.84
CA ALA A 18 -0.95 -10.23 -27.47
C ALA A 18 -2.25 -10.56 -26.70
N THR A 19 -3.35 -10.79 -27.42
CA THR A 19 -4.67 -11.11 -26.84
C THR A 19 -4.65 -12.18 -25.74
N ALA A 20 -3.76 -13.17 -25.87
CA ALA A 20 -3.56 -14.21 -24.86
C ALA A 20 -2.97 -13.69 -23.53
N HIS A 21 -2.08 -12.69 -23.56
CA HIS A 21 -1.45 -12.12 -22.36
C HIS A 21 -2.41 -11.14 -21.64
N GLU A 22 -3.21 -10.40 -22.41
CA GLU A 22 -4.27 -9.56 -21.87
C GLU A 22 -5.28 -10.40 -21.09
N GLN A 23 -5.75 -11.49 -21.71
CA GLN A 23 -6.66 -12.44 -21.07
C GLN A 23 -6.04 -13.06 -19.81
N ALA A 24 -4.76 -13.46 -19.83
CA ALA A 24 -4.06 -13.98 -18.65
C ALA A 24 -3.96 -12.94 -17.52
N SER A 25 -3.78 -11.66 -17.86
CA SER A 25 -3.75 -10.56 -16.88
C SER A 25 -5.14 -10.30 -16.27
N VAL A 26 -6.21 -10.33 -17.08
CA VAL A 26 -7.59 -10.23 -16.58
C VAL A 26 -7.92 -11.40 -15.66
N GLU A 27 -7.60 -12.63 -16.06
CA GLU A 27 -7.80 -13.83 -15.23
C GLU A 27 -7.03 -13.74 -13.92
N ARG A 28 -5.81 -13.19 -13.94
CA ARG A 28 -5.03 -12.93 -12.71
C ARG A 28 -5.73 -11.93 -11.81
N GLY A 29 -6.27 -10.83 -12.35
CA GLY A 29 -7.05 -9.85 -11.60
C GLY A 29 -8.28 -10.50 -10.94
N LEU A 30 -9.04 -11.31 -11.70
CA LEU A 30 -10.20 -12.03 -11.18
C LEU A 30 -9.81 -13.04 -10.09
N ARG A 31 -8.68 -13.75 -10.25
CA ARG A 31 -8.17 -14.64 -9.19
C ARG A 31 -7.81 -13.84 -7.94
N MET A 32 -7.14 -12.69 -8.05
CA MET A 32 -6.83 -11.85 -6.89
C MET A 32 -8.09 -11.41 -6.14
N ILE A 33 -9.18 -11.08 -6.85
CA ILE A 33 -10.49 -10.78 -6.23
C ILE A 33 -11.00 -12.00 -5.47
N GLY A 34 -11.01 -13.19 -6.09
CA GLY A 34 -11.39 -14.44 -5.44
C GLY A 34 -10.53 -14.81 -4.24
N ASP A 35 -9.26 -14.47 -4.26
CA ASP A 35 -8.29 -14.69 -3.18
C ASP A 35 -8.46 -13.70 -2.00
N GLY A 36 -9.27 -12.64 -2.18
CA GLY A 36 -9.58 -11.68 -1.13
C GLY A 36 -8.94 -10.31 -1.29
N ALA A 37 -8.51 -9.91 -2.50
CA ALA A 37 -8.20 -8.51 -2.78
C ALA A 37 -9.48 -7.67 -2.65
N THR A 38 -9.37 -6.54 -1.94
CA THR A 38 -10.45 -5.54 -1.83
C THR A 38 -10.22 -4.34 -2.75
N ILE A 39 -9.04 -4.23 -3.34
CA ILE A 39 -8.65 -3.24 -4.35
C ILE A 39 -7.71 -3.94 -5.34
N LEU A 40 -7.83 -3.64 -6.63
CA LEU A 40 -6.81 -4.00 -7.64
C LEU A 40 -6.02 -2.75 -8.02
N ASP A 41 -4.69 -2.81 -7.99
CA ASP A 41 -3.80 -1.71 -8.38
C ASP A 41 -3.08 -2.05 -9.68
N ILE A 42 -3.49 -1.39 -10.77
CA ILE A 42 -3.05 -1.69 -12.14
C ILE A 42 -1.97 -0.69 -12.55
N GLY A 43 -0.77 -1.15 -12.88
CA GLY A 43 0.34 -0.31 -13.32
C GLY A 43 0.94 -0.76 -14.64
N GLY A 44 1.21 0.19 -15.54
CA GLY A 44 1.82 -0.02 -16.86
C GLY A 44 3.32 0.33 -16.93
N GLU A 45 3.85 1.01 -15.91
CA GLU A 45 5.25 1.41 -15.79
C GLU A 45 5.90 0.74 -14.56
N SER A 46 7.14 0.32 -14.70
CA SER A 46 7.92 -0.17 -13.56
C SER A 46 8.53 0.99 -12.80
N THR A 47 8.24 1.10 -11.50
CA THR A 47 8.83 2.10 -10.60
C THR A 47 10.08 1.59 -9.85
N ARG A 48 10.64 0.45 -10.27
CA ARG A 48 11.88 -0.12 -9.69
C ARG A 48 13.07 0.78 -10.00
N PRO A 49 14.12 0.81 -9.13
CA PRO A 49 15.34 1.53 -9.40
C PRO A 49 15.91 1.18 -10.79
N GLY A 50 16.22 2.19 -11.60
CA GLY A 50 16.81 2.01 -12.92
C GLY A 50 15.85 1.57 -14.04
N ALA A 51 14.55 1.46 -13.78
CA ALA A 51 13.57 1.12 -14.81
C ALA A 51 13.55 2.22 -15.91
N ALA A 52 13.45 1.78 -17.16
CA ALA A 52 13.25 2.70 -18.28
C ALA A 52 11.87 3.36 -18.18
N PRO A 53 11.77 4.68 -18.45
CA PRO A 53 10.49 5.36 -18.48
C PRO A 53 9.64 4.86 -19.66
N VAL A 54 8.33 4.83 -19.44
CA VAL A 54 7.33 4.45 -20.44
C VAL A 54 6.59 5.72 -20.87
N THR A 55 6.29 5.86 -22.16
CA THR A 55 5.47 6.99 -22.61
C THR A 55 4.03 6.86 -22.13
N PRO A 56 3.30 7.98 -21.90
CA PRO A 56 1.89 7.92 -21.52
C PRO A 56 1.03 7.11 -22.50
N ALA A 57 1.33 7.16 -23.80
CA ALA A 57 0.60 6.41 -24.82
C ALA A 57 0.80 4.88 -24.66
N GLU A 58 2.04 4.45 -24.44
CA GLU A 58 2.36 3.04 -24.17
C GLU A 58 1.75 2.57 -22.84
N GLU A 59 1.82 3.41 -21.80
CA GLU A 59 1.22 3.10 -20.51
C GLU A 59 -0.29 2.89 -20.66
N GLN A 60 -1.00 3.82 -21.32
CA GLN A 60 -2.44 3.71 -21.59
C GLN A 60 -2.78 2.46 -22.39
N ALA A 61 -2.02 2.15 -23.44
CA ALA A 61 -2.24 0.94 -24.24
C ALA A 61 -2.17 -0.35 -23.39
N ARG A 62 -1.32 -0.37 -22.35
CA ARG A 62 -1.18 -1.52 -21.43
C ARG A 62 -2.30 -1.60 -20.41
N VAL A 63 -2.71 -0.48 -19.81
CA VAL A 63 -3.58 -0.49 -18.63
C VAL A 63 -5.08 -0.37 -18.97
N LEU A 64 -5.45 0.38 -20.01
CA LEU A 64 -6.87 0.66 -20.28
C LEU A 64 -7.69 -0.59 -20.61
N PRO A 65 -7.21 -1.57 -21.40
CA PRO A 65 -7.95 -2.81 -21.64
C PRO A 65 -8.22 -3.57 -20.33
N LEU A 66 -7.21 -3.64 -19.44
CA LEU A 66 -7.34 -4.35 -18.16
C LEU A 66 -8.33 -3.63 -17.23
N ILE A 67 -8.27 -2.30 -17.15
CA ILE A 67 -9.21 -1.51 -16.35
C ILE A 67 -10.63 -1.74 -16.85
N SER A 68 -10.88 -1.62 -18.16
CA SER A 68 -12.21 -1.80 -18.75
C SER A 68 -12.76 -3.21 -18.52
N ALA A 69 -11.92 -4.26 -18.58
CA ALA A 69 -12.34 -5.66 -18.38
C ALA A 69 -12.63 -5.99 -16.91
N LEU A 70 -11.95 -5.29 -15.97
CA LEU A 70 -12.04 -5.54 -14.52
C LEU A 70 -12.98 -4.55 -13.82
N ALA A 71 -13.35 -3.43 -14.45
CA ALA A 71 -14.29 -2.47 -13.89
C ALA A 71 -15.65 -3.12 -13.57
N GLY A 72 -16.20 -2.79 -12.40
CA GLY A 72 -17.48 -3.36 -11.96
C GLY A 72 -17.45 -4.83 -11.50
N ARG A 73 -16.26 -5.42 -11.32
CA ARG A 73 -16.10 -6.81 -10.84
C ARG A 73 -16.12 -6.95 -9.32
N GLY A 74 -16.68 -5.98 -8.60
CA GLY A 74 -16.96 -6.07 -7.15
C GLY A 74 -15.90 -5.45 -6.25
N VAL A 75 -14.77 -4.98 -6.81
CA VAL A 75 -13.75 -4.24 -6.08
C VAL A 75 -13.36 -2.97 -6.84
N PRO A 76 -12.98 -1.87 -6.14
CA PRO A 76 -12.43 -0.67 -6.76
C PRO A 76 -11.12 -0.97 -7.49
N ILE A 77 -10.90 -0.22 -8.57
CA ILE A 77 -9.66 -0.25 -9.35
C ILE A 77 -8.84 0.99 -9.06
N SER A 78 -7.57 0.78 -8.75
CA SER A 78 -6.53 1.79 -8.64
C SER A 78 -5.67 1.78 -9.89
N ILE A 79 -5.35 2.97 -10.43
CA ILE A 79 -4.35 3.16 -11.48
C ILE A 79 -3.04 3.65 -10.88
N ASP A 80 -1.96 2.84 -10.99
CA ASP A 80 -0.60 3.23 -10.58
C ASP A 80 0.07 3.98 -11.74
N THR A 81 0.03 5.31 -11.69
CA THR A 81 0.60 6.19 -12.72
C THR A 81 0.94 7.56 -12.17
N ARG A 82 1.93 8.22 -12.77
CA ARG A 82 2.33 9.62 -12.52
C ARG A 82 1.91 10.59 -13.63
N HIS A 83 1.31 10.10 -14.71
CA HIS A 83 0.92 10.89 -15.88
C HIS A 83 -0.55 11.30 -15.84
N ALA A 84 -0.84 12.60 -15.84
CA ALA A 84 -2.21 13.14 -15.77
C ALA A 84 -3.09 12.67 -16.94
N SER A 85 -2.52 12.47 -18.13
CA SER A 85 -3.23 11.94 -19.29
C SER A 85 -3.69 10.49 -19.06
N THR A 86 -2.84 9.64 -18.48
CA THR A 86 -3.18 8.26 -18.11
C THR A 86 -4.21 8.24 -16.98
N MET A 87 -4.06 9.09 -15.94
CA MET A 87 -5.05 9.23 -14.88
C MET A 87 -6.44 9.51 -15.45
N ARG A 88 -6.55 10.50 -16.37
CA ARG A 88 -7.81 10.88 -17.02
C ARG A 88 -8.43 9.73 -17.80
N ALA A 89 -7.63 9.05 -18.62
CA ALA A 89 -8.08 7.94 -19.44
C ALA A 89 -8.51 6.73 -18.58
N ALA A 90 -7.74 6.40 -17.53
CA ALA A 90 -8.05 5.31 -16.61
C ALA A 90 -9.33 5.55 -15.81
N LEU A 91 -9.54 6.77 -15.31
CA LEU A 91 -10.78 7.16 -14.62
C LEU A 91 -12.00 7.08 -15.55
N ALA A 92 -11.85 7.49 -16.81
CA ALA A 92 -12.91 7.34 -17.82
C ALA A 92 -13.19 5.86 -18.16
N ALA A 93 -12.18 4.99 -18.05
CA ALA A 93 -12.32 3.54 -18.28
C ALA A 93 -12.88 2.78 -17.07
N GLY A 94 -13.08 3.42 -15.91
CA GLY A 94 -13.68 2.85 -14.72
C GLY A 94 -12.74 2.64 -13.54
N ALA A 95 -11.58 3.31 -13.49
CA ALA A 95 -10.76 3.37 -12.28
C ALA A 95 -11.41 4.28 -11.22
N ASP A 96 -11.26 3.93 -9.95
CA ASP A 96 -11.84 4.62 -8.79
C ASP A 96 -10.79 5.38 -7.96
N ILE A 97 -9.51 4.99 -8.09
CA ILE A 97 -8.40 5.47 -7.28
C ILE A 97 -7.24 5.82 -8.20
N VAL A 98 -6.57 6.93 -7.93
CA VAL A 98 -5.24 7.24 -8.51
C VAL A 98 -4.17 6.94 -7.48
N ASN A 99 -3.19 6.10 -7.84
CA ASN A 99 -2.01 5.81 -7.02
C ASN A 99 -0.80 6.45 -7.70
N ASP A 100 -0.32 7.58 -7.16
CA ASP A 100 0.82 8.28 -7.74
C ASP A 100 2.03 8.22 -6.81
N VAL A 101 3.03 7.46 -7.23
CA VAL A 101 4.30 7.30 -6.50
C VAL A 101 5.06 8.62 -6.30
N THR A 102 4.76 9.66 -7.10
CA THR A 102 5.37 10.98 -6.97
C THR A 102 4.58 11.92 -6.05
N GLY A 103 3.37 11.51 -5.60
CA GLY A 103 2.48 12.34 -4.81
C GLY A 103 2.02 13.59 -5.54
N LEU A 104 1.64 13.46 -6.81
CA LEU A 104 1.17 14.48 -7.74
C LEU A 104 2.21 15.56 -8.07
N GLN A 105 3.52 15.23 -7.99
CA GLN A 105 4.61 16.19 -8.25
C GLN A 105 5.23 16.06 -9.64
N HIS A 106 4.97 14.97 -10.38
CA HIS A 106 5.58 14.72 -11.68
C HIS A 106 4.89 15.51 -12.79
N ASP A 107 3.58 15.47 -12.83
CA ASP A 107 2.78 16.12 -13.87
C ASP A 107 1.97 17.27 -13.26
N PRO A 108 2.16 18.52 -13.71
CA PRO A 108 1.48 19.68 -13.13
C PRO A 108 -0.06 19.63 -13.28
N GLU A 109 -0.59 18.86 -14.23
CA GLU A 109 -2.04 18.70 -14.41
C GLU A 109 -2.65 17.64 -13.48
N ALA A 110 -1.83 16.74 -12.86
CA ALA A 110 -2.29 15.58 -12.12
C ALA A 110 -3.28 15.95 -10.99
N ALA A 111 -2.92 16.93 -10.16
CA ALA A 111 -3.77 17.36 -9.04
C ALA A 111 -5.13 17.89 -9.53
N GLY A 112 -5.15 18.63 -10.64
CA GLY A 112 -6.38 19.13 -11.26
C GLY A 112 -7.25 18.02 -11.85
N VAL A 113 -6.66 16.97 -12.40
CA VAL A 113 -7.40 15.78 -12.88
C VAL A 113 -8.09 15.08 -11.72
N VAL A 114 -7.36 14.77 -10.65
CA VAL A 114 -7.89 14.09 -9.45
C VAL A 114 -9.00 14.93 -8.79
N ALA A 115 -8.78 16.24 -8.63
CA ALA A 115 -9.77 17.15 -8.03
C ALA A 115 -11.08 17.19 -8.81
N ARG A 116 -11.01 17.32 -10.15
CA ARG A 116 -12.22 17.32 -11.00
C ARG A 116 -12.96 15.99 -11.02
N ALA A 117 -12.23 14.88 -10.94
CA ALA A 117 -12.82 13.55 -10.89
C ALA A 117 -13.48 13.24 -9.53
N GLY A 118 -13.05 13.90 -8.45
CA GLY A 118 -13.53 13.63 -7.09
C GLY A 118 -13.16 12.21 -6.61
N CYS A 119 -12.20 11.56 -7.24
CA CYS A 119 -11.77 10.19 -6.91
C CYS A 119 -10.82 10.16 -5.71
N ARG A 120 -10.59 8.96 -5.15
CA ARG A 120 -9.56 8.75 -4.13
C ARG A 120 -8.17 8.86 -4.76
N VAL A 121 -7.18 9.28 -3.94
CA VAL A 121 -5.78 9.39 -4.38
C VAL A 121 -4.82 8.90 -3.30
N VAL A 122 -3.82 8.13 -3.70
CA VAL A 122 -2.67 7.78 -2.86
C VAL A 122 -1.53 8.75 -3.15
N LEU A 123 -1.11 9.47 -2.11
CA LEU A 123 0.05 10.35 -2.15
C LEU A 123 1.23 9.64 -1.50
N MET A 124 2.13 9.09 -2.32
CA MET A 124 3.33 8.43 -1.81
C MET A 124 4.48 9.42 -1.62
N HIS A 125 5.30 9.18 -0.59
CA HIS A 125 6.54 9.90 -0.39
C HIS A 125 7.69 9.29 -1.19
N MET A 126 8.30 10.12 -2.02
CA MET A 126 9.51 9.82 -2.76
C MET A 126 10.31 11.12 -2.95
N ARG A 127 11.65 11.04 -3.07
CA ARG A 127 12.54 12.10 -3.52
C ARG A 127 13.15 11.70 -4.86
N GLY A 128 13.20 12.64 -5.83
CA GLY A 128 13.71 12.39 -7.16
C GLY A 128 12.82 11.50 -8.00
N THR A 129 13.44 10.71 -8.88
CA THR A 129 12.81 9.74 -9.80
C THR A 129 13.34 8.33 -9.52
N PRO A 130 12.75 7.26 -10.09
CA PRO A 130 13.31 5.91 -9.97
C PRO A 130 14.80 5.81 -10.36
N GLN A 131 15.27 6.67 -11.28
CA GLN A 131 16.66 6.72 -11.72
C GLN A 131 17.58 7.45 -10.73
N THR A 132 17.08 8.47 -10.02
CA THR A 132 17.90 9.36 -9.17
C THR A 132 17.71 9.15 -7.68
N MET A 133 16.63 8.49 -7.26
CA MET A 133 16.20 8.37 -5.87
C MET A 133 17.24 7.72 -4.94
N SER A 134 18.08 6.81 -5.45
CA SER A 134 19.09 6.13 -4.64
C SER A 134 20.13 7.11 -4.07
N GLY A 135 20.47 8.17 -4.83
CA GLY A 135 21.37 9.24 -4.39
C GLY A 135 20.74 10.26 -3.44
N LEU A 136 19.42 10.17 -3.20
CA LEU A 136 18.67 11.13 -2.39
C LEU A 136 18.21 10.56 -1.03
N ALA A 137 18.71 9.38 -0.66
CA ALA A 137 18.39 8.71 0.60
C ALA A 137 19.15 9.32 1.81
N HIS A 138 19.19 10.65 1.90
CA HIS A 138 19.86 11.40 2.98
C HIS A 138 18.80 12.03 3.90
N TYR A 139 18.74 11.58 5.15
CA TYR A 139 17.82 12.05 6.19
C TYR A 139 18.57 12.24 7.50
N GLY A 140 18.29 13.34 8.20
CA GLY A 140 18.67 13.50 9.59
C GLY A 140 17.75 12.68 10.51
N ASP A 141 16.43 12.83 10.31
CA ASP A 141 15.39 11.97 10.90
C ASP A 141 14.41 11.59 9.79
N VAL A 142 14.52 10.32 9.34
CA VAL A 142 13.70 9.83 8.22
C VAL A 142 12.20 9.88 8.52
N VAL A 143 11.75 9.66 9.75
CA VAL A 143 10.34 9.70 10.13
C VAL A 143 9.82 11.14 10.10
N ALA A 144 10.49 12.04 10.79
CA ALA A 144 10.08 13.44 10.87
C ALA A 144 10.09 14.13 9.50
N GLU A 145 11.11 13.85 8.67
CA GLU A 145 11.21 14.45 7.34
C GLU A 145 10.15 13.91 6.37
N VAL A 146 9.92 12.59 6.34
CA VAL A 146 8.88 11.97 5.51
C VAL A 146 7.50 12.47 5.92
N MET A 147 7.20 12.57 7.21
CA MET A 147 5.94 13.12 7.70
C MET A 147 5.75 14.59 7.27
N ARG A 148 6.78 15.43 7.43
CA ARG A 148 6.73 16.85 7.02
C ARG A 148 6.49 16.96 5.49
N GLU A 149 7.18 16.17 4.68
CA GLU A 149 7.06 16.20 3.24
C GLU A 149 5.69 15.66 2.76
N LEU A 150 5.16 14.61 3.39
CA LEU A 150 3.80 14.14 3.13
C LEU A 150 2.75 15.18 3.54
N ALA A 151 2.90 15.82 4.70
CA ALA A 151 1.98 16.90 5.12
C ALA A 151 1.95 18.04 4.11
N ALA A 152 3.10 18.41 3.54
CA ALA A 152 3.17 19.42 2.48
C ALA A 152 2.46 18.98 1.19
N ARG A 153 2.57 17.69 0.80
CA ARG A 153 1.85 17.12 -0.37
C ARG A 153 0.35 17.10 -0.14
N VAL A 154 -0.10 16.68 1.05
CA VAL A 154 -1.51 16.73 1.44
C VAL A 154 -2.06 18.15 1.36
N ALA A 155 -1.37 19.13 1.94
CA ALA A 155 -1.78 20.52 1.87
C ALA A 155 -1.83 21.06 0.42
N ALA A 156 -0.91 20.62 -0.44
CA ALA A 156 -0.93 20.98 -1.86
C ALA A 156 -2.13 20.35 -2.60
N ALA A 157 -2.45 19.10 -2.32
CA ALA A 157 -3.60 18.40 -2.87
C ALA A 157 -4.93 19.05 -2.44
N GLU A 158 -5.07 19.41 -1.17
CA GLU A 158 -6.24 20.13 -0.64
C GLU A 158 -6.39 21.51 -1.32
N ARG A 159 -5.29 22.27 -1.50
CA ARG A 159 -5.34 23.56 -2.24
C ARG A 159 -5.73 23.40 -3.71
N ALA A 160 -5.42 22.25 -4.33
CA ALA A 160 -5.86 21.93 -5.69
C ALA A 160 -7.35 21.53 -5.77
N GLY A 161 -8.06 21.44 -4.63
CA GLY A 161 -9.48 21.09 -4.56
C GLY A 161 -9.76 19.62 -4.29
N ILE A 162 -8.75 18.81 -3.94
CA ILE A 162 -8.96 17.40 -3.57
C ILE A 162 -9.49 17.35 -2.13
N ALA A 163 -10.66 16.71 -1.96
CA ALA A 163 -11.26 16.57 -0.63
C ALA A 163 -10.36 15.71 0.27
N ARG A 164 -10.14 16.16 1.53
CA ARG A 164 -9.28 15.44 2.49
C ARG A 164 -9.68 13.98 2.69
N GLY A 165 -11.00 13.69 2.69
CA GLY A 165 -11.51 12.31 2.83
C GLY A 165 -11.17 11.38 1.66
N ASN A 166 -10.70 11.92 0.53
CA ASN A 166 -10.27 11.16 -0.63
C ASN A 166 -8.74 10.89 -0.64
N ILE A 167 -8.00 11.45 0.32
CA ILE A 167 -6.54 11.34 0.37
C ILE A 167 -6.13 10.14 1.22
N ILE A 168 -5.25 9.32 0.66
CA ILE A 168 -4.54 8.20 1.31
C ILE A 168 -3.05 8.54 1.25
N ILE A 169 -2.30 8.25 2.31
CA ILE A 169 -0.85 8.51 2.35
C ILE A 169 -0.05 7.21 2.33
N ASP A 170 1.13 7.22 1.68
CA ASP A 170 2.10 6.12 1.71
C ASP A 170 3.49 6.68 2.05
N PRO A 171 4.18 6.19 3.11
CA PRO A 171 5.53 6.63 3.47
C PRO A 171 6.60 6.25 2.44
N GLY A 172 6.28 5.42 1.44
CA GLY A 172 7.15 5.08 0.32
C GLY A 172 8.37 4.27 0.75
N LEU A 173 8.17 3.12 1.41
CA LEU A 173 9.28 2.21 1.78
C LEU A 173 10.10 1.82 0.54
N GLY A 174 11.42 2.00 0.60
CA GLY A 174 12.33 1.69 -0.51
C GLY A 174 12.43 2.76 -1.61
N PHE A 175 11.64 3.84 -1.55
CA PHE A 175 11.74 4.96 -2.50
C PHE A 175 12.57 6.10 -1.87
N ALA A 176 13.74 6.40 -2.45
CA ALA A 176 14.72 7.30 -1.86
C ALA A 176 15.05 6.99 -0.39
N LYS A 177 15.12 5.73 -0.04
CA LYS A 177 15.39 5.25 1.32
C LYS A 177 16.26 4.00 1.30
N THR A 178 17.24 3.93 2.19
CA THR A 178 18.04 2.72 2.42
C THR A 178 17.15 1.62 3.06
N ALA A 179 17.67 0.39 3.09
CA ALA A 179 17.00 -0.71 3.78
C ALA A 179 16.79 -0.40 5.28
N ALA A 180 17.78 0.17 5.95
CA ALA A 180 17.69 0.56 7.36
C ALA A 180 16.65 1.66 7.59
N GLN A 181 16.62 2.70 6.75
CA GLN A 181 15.62 3.77 6.83
C GLN A 181 14.20 3.26 6.59
N SER A 182 14.03 2.32 5.64
CA SER A 182 12.73 1.67 5.39
C SER A 182 12.26 0.87 6.60
N LEU A 183 13.18 0.18 7.30
CA LEU A 183 12.86 -0.55 8.53
C LEU A 183 12.49 0.40 9.67
N VAL A 184 13.19 1.54 9.82
CA VAL A 184 12.84 2.58 10.81
C VAL A 184 11.44 3.14 10.56
N LEU A 185 11.11 3.46 9.30
CA LEU A 185 9.77 3.93 8.93
C LEU A 185 8.70 2.89 9.24
N LEU A 186 8.92 1.63 8.86
CA LEU A 186 7.98 0.53 9.14
C LEU A 186 7.75 0.38 10.65
N ARG A 187 8.82 0.48 11.46
CA ARG A 187 8.74 0.39 12.93
C ARG A 187 7.95 1.55 13.54
N ARG A 188 7.98 2.73 12.92
CA ARG A 188 7.38 3.97 13.42
C ARG A 188 6.16 4.44 12.61
N LEU A 189 5.44 3.50 11.96
CA LEU A 189 4.22 3.82 11.20
C LEU A 189 3.14 4.49 12.06
N ASP A 190 3.09 4.17 13.33
CA ASP A 190 2.20 4.80 14.32
C ASP A 190 2.31 6.33 14.35
N ALA A 191 3.49 6.88 14.08
CA ALA A 191 3.70 8.34 14.02
C ALA A 191 2.84 8.99 12.91
N PHE A 192 2.57 8.31 11.80
CA PHE A 192 1.79 8.83 10.68
C PHE A 192 0.30 9.03 11.01
N ALA A 193 -0.19 8.43 12.09
CA ALA A 193 -1.55 8.68 12.60
C ALA A 193 -1.80 10.17 12.90
N ALA A 194 -0.75 10.95 13.22
CA ALA A 194 -0.85 12.40 13.44
C ALA A 194 -1.34 13.17 12.19
N LEU A 195 -1.23 12.59 10.99
CA LEU A 195 -1.74 13.20 9.76
C LEU A 195 -3.27 13.00 9.60
N GLY A 196 -3.88 12.10 10.38
CA GLY A 196 -5.32 11.86 10.38
C GLY A 196 -5.87 11.33 9.05
N LEU A 197 -5.07 10.57 8.30
CA LEU A 197 -5.39 10.03 6.98
C LEU A 197 -5.17 8.52 6.94
N PRO A 198 -5.90 7.77 6.09
CA PRO A 198 -5.64 6.36 5.89
C PRO A 198 -4.21 6.13 5.39
N LEU A 199 -3.53 5.12 5.96
CA LEU A 199 -2.16 4.78 5.67
C LEU A 199 -2.09 3.53 4.78
N LEU A 200 -1.53 3.67 3.58
CA LEU A 200 -1.17 2.57 2.70
C LEU A 200 0.29 2.17 2.93
N VAL A 201 0.56 0.88 2.95
CA VAL A 201 1.92 0.34 3.09
C VAL A 201 2.19 -0.73 2.03
N GLY A 202 3.17 -0.45 1.17
CA GLY A 202 3.71 -1.39 0.19
C GLY A 202 5.07 -1.94 0.65
N ALA A 203 5.10 -3.06 1.36
CA ALA A 203 6.33 -3.72 1.79
C ALA A 203 6.70 -4.95 0.94
N SER A 204 5.74 -5.47 0.16
CA SER A 204 5.83 -6.75 -0.54
C SER A 204 7.01 -6.83 -1.51
N ARG A 205 7.86 -7.84 -1.29
CA ARG A 205 9.03 -8.21 -2.10
C ARG A 205 10.12 -7.13 -2.23
N LYS A 206 10.06 -6.05 -1.42
CA LYS A 206 11.00 -4.93 -1.48
C LYS A 206 12.42 -5.32 -1.02
N SER A 207 13.40 -4.52 -1.44
CA SER A 207 14.83 -4.77 -1.19
C SER A 207 15.18 -4.87 0.29
N PHE A 208 14.55 -4.07 1.16
CA PHE A 208 14.78 -4.15 2.61
C PHE A 208 14.33 -5.50 3.20
N VAL A 209 13.24 -6.09 2.67
CA VAL A 209 12.81 -7.44 3.07
C VAL A 209 13.87 -8.46 2.69
N GLY A 210 14.46 -8.34 1.48
CA GLY A 210 15.55 -9.20 1.06
C GLY A 210 16.83 -9.02 1.89
N ALA A 211 17.18 -7.77 2.22
CA ALA A 211 18.37 -7.46 3.00
C ALA A 211 18.33 -8.06 4.42
N PHE A 212 17.20 -7.88 5.12
CA PHE A 212 17.04 -8.41 6.49
C PHE A 212 16.61 -9.89 6.52
N GLY A 213 15.90 -10.36 5.48
CA GLY A 213 15.50 -11.76 5.34
C GLY A 213 16.56 -12.64 4.68
N GLN A 214 17.73 -12.10 4.31
CA GLN A 214 18.82 -12.79 3.62
C GLN A 214 18.35 -13.52 2.34
N GLU A 215 17.43 -12.90 1.59
CA GLU A 215 16.89 -13.48 0.37
C GLU A 215 17.05 -12.49 -0.81
N ALA A 216 17.93 -12.85 -1.73
CA ALA A 216 18.26 -12.03 -2.89
C ALA A 216 17.14 -12.03 -3.94
N ASP A 217 16.47 -13.17 -4.14
CA ASP A 217 15.39 -13.32 -5.12
C ASP A 217 14.08 -12.68 -4.60
N PRO A 218 13.56 -11.64 -5.27
CA PRO A 218 12.29 -11.04 -4.89
C PRO A 218 11.11 -12.01 -4.88
N ALA A 219 11.11 -13.04 -5.73
CA ALA A 219 10.04 -14.03 -5.78
C ALA A 219 9.99 -14.90 -4.52
N ARG A 220 11.10 -15.06 -3.82
CA ARG A 220 11.23 -15.89 -2.61
C ARG A 220 11.03 -15.09 -1.31
N ARG A 221 10.76 -13.78 -1.39
CA ARG A 221 10.57 -12.90 -0.21
C ARG A 221 9.16 -12.96 0.38
N GLY A 222 8.35 -13.97 0.06
CA GLY A 222 6.95 -14.08 0.49
C GLY A 222 6.79 -14.04 2.01
N ALA A 223 7.49 -14.91 2.74
CA ALA A 223 7.43 -14.98 4.20
C ALA A 223 7.82 -13.65 4.89
N GLY A 224 8.94 -13.03 4.46
CA GLY A 224 9.37 -11.72 4.97
C GLY A 224 8.41 -10.59 4.60
N SER A 225 7.80 -10.65 3.42
CA SER A 225 6.77 -9.69 2.98
C SER A 225 5.53 -9.77 3.86
N LEU A 226 5.11 -10.99 4.20
CA LEU A 226 3.96 -11.25 5.07
C LEU A 226 4.22 -10.75 6.49
N ALA A 227 5.40 -11.03 7.06
CA ALA A 227 5.81 -10.52 8.36
C ALA A 227 5.78 -8.98 8.41
N ALA A 228 6.32 -8.32 7.37
CA ALA A 228 6.30 -6.86 7.26
C ALA A 228 4.87 -6.29 7.11
N ALA A 229 3.99 -6.98 6.37
CA ALA A 229 2.59 -6.59 6.20
C ALA A 229 1.81 -6.67 7.52
N LEU A 230 1.93 -7.78 8.28
CA LEU A 230 1.28 -7.94 9.59
C LEU A 230 1.83 -6.94 10.62
N PHE A 231 3.14 -6.65 10.57
CA PHE A 231 3.73 -5.63 11.43
C PHE A 231 3.18 -4.23 11.08
N ALA A 232 3.04 -3.90 9.78
CA ALA A 232 2.42 -2.65 9.34
C ALA A 232 0.98 -2.53 9.83
N LEU A 233 0.20 -3.61 9.74
CA LEU A 233 -1.17 -3.69 10.25
C LEU A 233 -1.24 -3.39 11.75
N ALA A 234 -0.35 -4.00 12.54
CA ALA A 234 -0.23 -3.75 13.98
C ALA A 234 0.12 -2.28 14.31
N ARG A 235 0.70 -1.56 13.37
CA ARG A 235 1.10 -0.15 13.49
C ARG A 235 0.14 0.82 12.81
N GLY A 236 -1.06 0.36 12.41
CA GLY A 236 -2.13 1.23 11.93
C GLY A 236 -2.22 1.38 10.41
N ALA A 237 -1.55 0.53 9.62
CA ALA A 237 -1.81 0.48 8.19
C ALA A 237 -3.28 0.12 7.92
N ALA A 238 -3.95 0.92 7.09
CA ALA A 238 -5.31 0.69 6.65
C ALA A 238 -5.36 -0.12 5.36
N ILE A 239 -4.34 0.01 4.51
CA ILE A 239 -4.25 -0.65 3.21
C ILE A 239 -2.88 -1.34 3.10
N LEU A 240 -2.88 -2.62 2.74
CA LEU A 240 -1.68 -3.40 2.46
C LEU A 240 -1.57 -3.63 0.94
N ARG A 241 -0.55 -3.04 0.29
CA ARG A 241 -0.29 -3.21 -1.14
C ARG A 241 0.67 -4.38 -1.36
N VAL A 242 0.18 -5.46 -1.99
CA VAL A 242 0.85 -6.76 -2.01
C VAL A 242 0.82 -7.47 -3.36
N HIS A 243 1.81 -8.36 -3.60
CA HIS A 243 1.82 -9.28 -4.74
C HIS A 243 1.07 -10.59 -4.43
N ASP A 244 1.20 -11.07 -3.18
CA ASP A 244 0.76 -12.41 -2.74
C ASP A 244 -0.55 -12.23 -1.94
N VAL A 245 -1.68 -12.07 -2.69
CA VAL A 245 -2.99 -11.72 -2.12
C VAL A 245 -3.54 -12.82 -1.25
N ALA A 246 -3.56 -14.07 -1.72
CA ALA A 246 -4.16 -15.21 -1.01
C ALA A 246 -3.53 -15.41 0.38
N GLU A 247 -2.19 -15.42 0.43
CA GLU A 247 -1.41 -15.58 1.66
C GLU A 247 -1.62 -14.40 2.61
N THR A 248 -1.66 -13.18 2.06
CA THR A 248 -1.89 -11.98 2.86
C THR A 248 -3.30 -11.97 3.44
N ALA A 249 -4.32 -12.29 2.64
CA ALA A 249 -5.71 -12.35 3.08
C ALA A 249 -5.91 -13.42 4.17
N GLN A 250 -5.30 -14.60 4.01
CA GLN A 250 -5.31 -15.63 5.04
C GLN A 250 -4.68 -15.13 6.35
N ALA A 251 -3.49 -14.53 6.27
CA ALA A 251 -2.78 -14.05 7.44
C ALA A 251 -3.50 -12.91 8.15
N VAL A 252 -4.10 -11.97 7.40
CA VAL A 252 -4.91 -10.88 7.97
C VAL A 252 -6.14 -11.43 8.70
N ARG A 253 -6.83 -12.45 8.15
CA ARG A 253 -7.96 -13.10 8.84
C ARG A 253 -7.55 -13.71 10.18
N VAL A 254 -6.43 -14.46 10.19
CA VAL A 254 -5.90 -15.06 11.43
C VAL A 254 -5.48 -13.98 12.43
N TRP A 255 -4.76 -12.96 11.97
CA TRP A 255 -4.37 -11.82 12.80
C TRP A 255 -5.56 -11.12 13.47
N THR A 256 -6.61 -10.86 12.68
CA THR A 256 -7.84 -10.20 13.17
C THR A 256 -8.52 -11.05 14.25
N ALA A 257 -8.68 -12.36 14.01
CA ALA A 257 -9.25 -13.27 14.98
C ALA A 257 -8.47 -13.31 16.31
N LEU A 258 -7.12 -13.31 16.24
CA LEU A 258 -6.27 -13.24 17.43
C LEU A 258 -6.42 -11.92 18.19
N ALA A 259 -6.50 -10.79 17.47
CA ALA A 259 -6.65 -9.47 18.07
C ALA A 259 -8.04 -9.29 18.75
N GLU A 260 -9.10 -9.90 18.21
CA GLU A 260 -10.45 -9.87 18.76
C GLU A 260 -10.60 -10.78 19.98
N SER A 261 -10.03 -11.99 19.96
CA SER A 261 -10.06 -12.91 21.08
C SER A 261 -9.35 -12.34 22.33
N GLY A 262 -8.28 -11.58 22.13
CA GLY A 262 -7.59 -10.87 23.23
C GLY A 262 -8.46 -9.81 23.93
N LYS A 263 -9.36 -9.13 23.18
CA LYS A 263 -10.30 -8.15 23.77
C LYS A 263 -11.39 -8.81 24.60
N GLN A 264 -11.88 -9.98 24.20
CA GLN A 264 -12.89 -10.74 24.94
C GLN A 264 -12.31 -11.37 26.22
N ALA A 265 -11.06 -11.81 26.20
CA ALA A 265 -10.37 -12.34 27.38
C ALA A 265 -10.09 -11.25 28.44
N GLY A 266 -9.76 -10.03 28.02
CA GLY A 266 -9.58 -8.88 28.92
C GLY A 266 -10.87 -8.42 29.60
N GLN A 267 -12.05 -8.68 29.00
CA GLN A 267 -13.35 -8.39 29.62
C GLN A 267 -13.84 -9.51 30.55
N ARG A 268 -13.23 -10.69 30.52
CA ARG A 268 -13.49 -11.84 31.39
C ARG A 268 -12.42 -12.05 32.48
N ALA A 269 -11.68 -11.03 32.84
CA ALA A 269 -10.93 -11.06 34.07
C ALA A 269 -11.94 -11.19 35.23
N LEU A 270 -12.18 -12.44 35.69
CA LEU A 270 -12.94 -12.71 36.88
C LEU A 270 -12.41 -11.84 38.02
N PRO A 271 -13.27 -11.16 38.78
CA PRO A 271 -12.81 -10.49 39.98
C PRO A 271 -12.16 -11.57 40.86
N LEU A 272 -10.89 -11.37 41.19
CA LEU A 272 -10.24 -12.18 42.22
C LEU A 272 -11.09 -12.01 43.48
N ASP A 273 -11.70 -13.10 43.93
CA ASP A 273 -12.42 -13.14 45.22
C ASP A 273 -11.39 -12.87 46.33
N PRO A 274 -11.46 -11.73 47.05
CA PRO A 274 -10.50 -11.40 48.06
C PRO A 274 -10.64 -12.26 49.34
N THR A 275 -11.56 -13.23 49.33
CA THR A 275 -11.86 -14.06 50.52
C THR A 275 -11.20 -15.43 50.54
N GLN A 276 -10.46 -15.86 49.51
CA GLN A 276 -9.76 -17.16 49.47
C GLN A 276 -8.29 -17.10 49.92
N GLY A 277 -7.92 -16.14 50.71
CA GLY A 277 -6.59 -16.01 51.35
C GLY A 277 -6.56 -16.41 52.80
N LYS A 278 -6.92 -17.64 53.18
CA LYS A 278 -6.56 -18.19 54.50
C LYS A 278 -5.45 -19.23 54.33
N PRO A 279 -4.32 -19.10 55.05
CA PRO A 279 -3.31 -20.15 55.11
C PRO A 279 -3.87 -21.32 55.87
N LEU A 280 -3.67 -22.54 55.36
CA LEU A 280 -3.91 -23.76 56.08
C LEU A 280 -2.96 -23.81 57.26
N ASP A 281 -3.55 -23.79 58.45
CA ASP A 281 -2.89 -23.92 59.73
C ASP A 281 -2.18 -25.27 59.83
N SER A 282 -0.88 -25.23 60.05
CA SER A 282 -0.05 -26.42 60.31
C SER A 282 -0.31 -26.90 61.76
N GLY A 283 -1.30 -27.76 61.91
CA GLY A 283 -1.61 -28.41 63.19
C GLY A 283 -1.21 -29.87 63.18
N ARG A 284 -0.09 -30.18 63.88
CA ARG A 284 0.38 -31.43 64.44
C ARG A 284 0.85 -32.54 63.51
#